data_1acb8c8ef9b68fca95be3abd8df228af
#
_entry.id   1acb8c8ef9b68fca95be3abd8df228af
#
_cell.length_a   1.000
_cell.length_b   1.000
_cell.length_c   1.000
_cell.angle_alpha   90.00
_cell.angle_beta   90.00
_cell.angle_gamma   90.00
#
_symmetry.space_group_name_H-M   'P 1'
#
loop_
_entity.id
_entity.type
_entity.pdbx_description
1 polymer ?
#
loop_
_entity_poly.entity_id
_entity_poly.type
_entity_poly.pdbx_seq_one_letter_code
_entity_poly.pdbx_strand_id
1 'polypeptide(L)'
;MHIACANLKTLDLISFNANGPIMTSNFSHALDELSARYRALRKSARLALLILGAFLLLSITAFALKPAPMTDLAEGHHSRSADLYSLWDQGNVVILMRHVERCDHSTNPCLAQPDGITVKGQRVADRMGQALHQLGLTQADIYNSPLRRTEQTSSFVFNRAATAQDWLINCHGSMLDNVLKHKQDHHNLILVTHSECVSALEKSLNVPSPVSLDYGASLILSVNPDDHSTRVLGFIDARDWGKVLAHKA
;
A
#
# COMPACT_ATOMS: atom_id res chain seq x y z
N MET A 1 -54.65 6.04 16.36
CA MET A 1 -54.58 5.51 14.99
C MET A 1 -54.40 4.00 15.08
N HIS A 2 -55.45 3.29 14.66
CA HIS A 2 -55.72 1.87 14.96
C HIS A 2 -54.78 0.91 14.26
N ILE A 3 -54.18 -0.01 15.03
CA ILE A 3 -53.57 -1.21 14.51
C ILE A 3 -54.52 -2.37 14.82
N ALA A 4 -55.05 -3.01 13.76
CA ALA A 4 -55.98 -4.10 13.84
C ALA A 4 -55.29 -5.39 14.26
N CYS A 5 -55.79 -6.00 15.34
CA CYS A 5 -55.55 -7.41 15.70
C CYS A 5 -56.26 -8.31 14.72
N ALA A 6 -55.52 -9.13 13.96
CA ALA A 6 -56.11 -10.23 13.19
C ALA A 6 -56.09 -11.52 14.01
N ASN A 7 -57.28 -12.11 14.11
CA ASN A 7 -57.66 -13.30 14.86
C ASN A 7 -56.87 -14.55 14.47
N LEU A 8 -56.27 -15.20 15.46
CA LEU A 8 -55.87 -16.60 15.44
C LEU A 8 -57.09 -17.44 15.82
N LYS A 9 -57.72 -18.07 14.86
CA LYS A 9 -58.61 -19.22 15.13
C LYS A 9 -58.59 -20.19 13.94
N THR A 10 -58.45 -21.46 14.31
CA THR A 10 -58.54 -22.71 13.56
C THR A 10 -57.24 -23.22 12.97
N LEU A 11 -56.43 -23.84 13.84
CA LEU A 11 -55.54 -24.92 13.46
C LEU A 11 -56.36 -26.19 13.53
N ASP A 12 -56.87 -26.62 12.39
CA ASP A 12 -57.39 -27.99 12.25
C ASP A 12 -56.24 -28.99 12.38
N LEU A 13 -56.38 -29.87 13.34
CA LEU A 13 -55.52 -31.03 13.55
C LEU A 13 -55.61 -31.95 12.33
N ILE A 14 -54.70 -31.79 11.38
CA ILE A 14 -54.46 -32.77 10.33
C ILE A 14 -53.82 -33.97 11.00
N SER A 15 -54.66 -35.03 11.21
CA SER A 15 -54.22 -36.35 11.64
C SER A 15 -53.19 -36.88 10.65
N PHE A 16 -51.90 -36.92 11.07
CA PHE A 16 -50.83 -37.54 10.29
C PHE A 16 -51.06 -39.06 10.29
N ASN A 17 -51.60 -39.58 9.22
CA ASN A 17 -51.65 -40.99 8.98
C ASN A 17 -50.26 -41.54 8.68
N ALA A 18 -49.68 -42.27 9.62
CA ALA A 18 -48.31 -42.77 9.61
C ALA A 18 -47.97 -43.84 8.56
N ASN A 19 -48.90 -44.13 7.62
CA ASN A 19 -48.73 -45.17 6.61
C ASN A 19 -48.77 -44.69 5.15
N GLY A 20 -48.34 -43.39 4.92
CA GLY A 20 -48.05 -42.92 3.56
C GLY A 20 -46.69 -43.40 3.10
N PRO A 21 -46.49 -43.76 1.82
CA PRO A 21 -45.18 -44.16 1.33
C PRO A 21 -44.21 -42.99 1.48
N ILE A 22 -43.17 -43.23 2.27
CA ILE A 22 -42.13 -42.26 2.57
C ILE A 22 -41.55 -41.71 1.25
N MET A 23 -41.56 -40.39 1.09
CA MET A 23 -41.09 -39.63 -0.07
C MET A 23 -39.56 -39.78 -0.31
N THR A 24 -38.96 -40.84 0.20
CA THR A 24 -37.51 -41.18 0.08
C THR A 24 -37.20 -41.86 -1.25
N SER A 25 -38.19 -42.40 -1.97
CA SER A 25 -37.94 -43.11 -3.22
C SER A 25 -37.53 -42.16 -4.38
N ASN A 26 -38.03 -40.94 -4.38
CA ASN A 26 -37.72 -39.98 -5.46
C ASN A 26 -36.33 -39.38 -5.35
N PHE A 27 -35.80 -39.26 -4.13
CA PHE A 27 -34.44 -38.71 -3.95
C PHE A 27 -33.36 -39.75 -4.27
N SER A 28 -33.55 -41.00 -3.88
CA SER A 28 -32.65 -42.10 -4.25
C SER A 28 -32.64 -42.33 -5.76
N HIS A 29 -33.80 -42.31 -6.42
CA HIS A 29 -33.89 -42.41 -7.88
C HIS A 29 -33.15 -41.25 -8.59
N ALA A 30 -33.28 -40.03 -8.10
CA ALA A 30 -32.58 -38.86 -8.66
C ALA A 30 -31.04 -38.98 -8.50
N LEU A 31 -30.58 -39.48 -7.36
CA LEU A 31 -29.15 -39.72 -7.13
C LEU A 31 -28.60 -40.86 -8.00
N ASP A 32 -29.36 -41.91 -8.19
CA ASP A 32 -29.00 -43.04 -9.05
C ASP A 32 -28.95 -42.63 -10.51
N GLU A 33 -29.89 -41.81 -10.96
CA GLU A 33 -29.90 -41.25 -12.32
C GLU A 33 -28.68 -40.29 -12.57
N LEU A 34 -28.37 -39.42 -11.59
CA LEU A 34 -27.18 -38.56 -11.65
C LEU A 34 -25.88 -39.38 -11.66
N SER A 35 -25.81 -40.42 -10.84
CA SER A 35 -24.66 -41.32 -10.79
C SER A 35 -24.49 -42.12 -12.09
N ALA A 36 -25.60 -42.54 -12.72
CA ALA A 36 -25.60 -43.23 -14.01
C ALA A 36 -25.17 -42.31 -15.14
N ARG A 37 -25.66 -41.06 -15.17
CA ARG A 37 -25.23 -40.03 -16.14
C ARG A 37 -23.77 -39.68 -15.97
N TYR A 38 -23.26 -39.54 -14.74
CA TYR A 38 -21.83 -39.31 -14.49
C TYR A 38 -20.93 -40.46 -14.97
N ARG A 39 -21.39 -41.71 -14.76
CA ARG A 39 -20.70 -42.92 -15.26
C ARG A 39 -20.68 -43.00 -16.79
N ALA A 40 -21.74 -42.51 -17.45
CA ALA A 40 -21.86 -42.49 -18.91
C ALA A 40 -20.95 -41.47 -19.61
N LEU A 41 -20.44 -40.42 -18.89
CA LEU A 41 -19.47 -39.50 -19.46
C LEU A 41 -18.20 -40.26 -19.90
N ARG A 42 -17.77 -40.05 -21.14
CA ARG A 42 -16.51 -40.63 -21.64
C ARG A 42 -15.34 -40.25 -20.74
N LYS A 43 -14.41 -41.15 -20.52
CA LYS A 43 -13.20 -40.88 -19.66
C LYS A 43 -12.53 -39.55 -19.97
N SER A 44 -12.47 -39.20 -21.28
CA SER A 44 -11.89 -37.92 -21.73
C SER A 44 -12.69 -36.69 -21.22
N ALA A 45 -14.03 -36.76 -21.19
CA ALA A 45 -14.86 -35.67 -20.68
C ALA A 45 -14.71 -35.51 -19.15
N ARG A 46 -14.59 -36.61 -18.42
CA ARG A 46 -14.32 -36.56 -16.96
C ARG A 46 -12.95 -35.95 -16.65
N LEU A 47 -11.92 -36.33 -17.42
CA LEU A 47 -10.58 -35.76 -17.30
C LEU A 47 -10.60 -34.28 -17.60
N ALA A 48 -11.29 -33.86 -18.67
CA ALA A 48 -11.43 -32.45 -19.02
C ALA A 48 -12.13 -31.62 -17.92
N LEU A 49 -13.19 -32.15 -17.31
CA LEU A 49 -13.88 -31.49 -16.17
C LEU A 49 -12.99 -31.39 -14.93
N LEU A 50 -12.18 -32.40 -14.64
CA LEU A 50 -11.24 -32.37 -13.52
C LEU A 50 -10.12 -31.33 -13.76
N ILE A 51 -9.60 -31.28 -14.98
CA ILE A 51 -8.58 -30.28 -15.37
C ILE A 51 -9.16 -28.87 -15.28
N LEU A 52 -10.37 -28.65 -15.80
CA LEU A 52 -11.06 -27.37 -15.73
C LEU A 52 -11.33 -26.94 -14.28
N GLY A 53 -11.79 -27.87 -13.44
CA GLY A 53 -12.01 -27.62 -12.01
C GLY A 53 -10.71 -27.28 -11.28
N ALA A 54 -9.62 -28.02 -11.54
CA ALA A 54 -8.32 -27.75 -10.97
C ALA A 54 -7.77 -26.38 -11.42
N PHE A 55 -7.93 -26.04 -12.70
CA PHE A 55 -7.52 -24.73 -13.23
C PHE A 55 -8.32 -23.59 -12.62
N LEU A 56 -9.63 -23.76 -12.47
CA LEU A 56 -10.48 -22.76 -11.81
C LEU A 56 -10.08 -22.57 -10.33
N LEU A 57 -9.84 -23.66 -9.62
CA LEU A 57 -9.39 -23.63 -8.23
C LEU A 57 -8.03 -22.93 -8.09
N LEU A 58 -7.06 -23.24 -8.95
CA LEU A 58 -5.77 -22.58 -9.00
C LEU A 58 -5.90 -21.08 -9.32
N SER A 59 -6.80 -20.73 -10.23
CA SER A 59 -7.05 -19.32 -10.59
C SER A 59 -7.67 -18.54 -9.42
N ILE A 60 -8.63 -19.13 -8.70
CA ILE A 60 -9.26 -18.53 -7.52
C ILE A 60 -8.21 -18.38 -6.39
N THR A 61 -7.40 -19.40 -6.14
CA THR A 61 -6.35 -19.33 -5.11
C THR A 61 -5.29 -18.31 -5.47
N ALA A 62 -4.83 -18.26 -6.72
CA ALA A 62 -3.89 -17.26 -7.19
C ALA A 62 -4.44 -15.82 -7.08
N PHE A 63 -5.73 -15.63 -7.34
CA PHE A 63 -6.39 -14.33 -7.16
C PHE A 63 -6.53 -13.95 -5.68
N ALA A 64 -6.92 -14.89 -4.83
CA ALA A 64 -7.08 -14.68 -3.39
C ALA A 64 -5.75 -14.45 -2.65
N LEU A 65 -4.64 -14.97 -3.19
CA LEU A 65 -3.29 -14.82 -2.62
C LEU A 65 -2.53 -13.58 -3.17
N LYS A 66 -3.16 -12.75 -4.01
CA LYS A 66 -2.52 -11.51 -4.46
C LYS A 66 -2.25 -10.62 -3.25
N PRO A 67 -0.99 -10.19 -3.04
CA PRO A 67 -0.69 -9.25 -1.97
C PRO A 67 -1.48 -7.94 -2.20
N ALA A 68 -1.92 -7.34 -1.09
CA ALA A 68 -2.56 -6.03 -1.15
C ALA A 68 -1.58 -5.00 -1.73
N PRO A 69 -2.04 -4.07 -2.58
CA PRO A 69 -1.21 -3.00 -3.08
C PRO A 69 -0.70 -2.13 -1.92
N MET A 70 0.46 -1.48 -2.12
CA MET A 70 0.98 -0.52 -1.16
C MET A 70 -0.06 0.61 -0.96
N THR A 71 -0.23 1.02 0.29
CA THR A 71 -1.21 2.04 0.66
C THR A 71 -0.79 3.42 0.16
N ASP A 72 -1.64 4.09 -0.60
CA ASP A 72 -1.58 5.53 -0.80
C ASP A 72 -2.17 6.22 0.44
N LEU A 73 -1.34 6.99 1.15
CA LEU A 73 -1.76 7.67 2.38
C LEU A 73 -2.68 8.87 2.10
N ALA A 74 -2.72 9.35 0.86
CA ALA A 74 -3.63 10.42 0.44
C ALA A 74 -5.02 9.93 0.05
N GLU A 75 -5.17 8.63 -0.27
CA GLU A 75 -6.45 8.01 -0.64
C GLU A 75 -7.10 7.24 0.52
N GLY A 76 -6.43 7.14 1.66
CA GLY A 76 -6.87 6.36 2.82
C GLY A 76 -7.82 7.11 3.76
N HIS A 77 -8.53 6.34 4.60
CA HIS A 77 -9.35 6.88 5.69
C HIS A 77 -8.49 7.66 6.70
N HIS A 78 -9.08 8.66 7.36
CA HIS A 78 -8.46 9.53 8.38
C HIS A 78 -7.63 8.80 9.45
N SER A 79 -7.89 7.52 9.72
CA SER A 79 -7.13 6.71 10.68
C SER A 79 -5.65 6.53 10.31
N ARG A 80 -5.32 6.42 9.02
CA ARG A 80 -3.93 6.17 8.58
C ARG A 80 -3.06 7.42 8.61
N SER A 81 -3.63 8.58 8.30
CA SER A 81 -2.95 9.86 8.50
C SER A 81 -2.80 10.18 9.99
N ALA A 82 -3.76 9.84 10.84
CA ALA A 82 -3.64 9.97 12.29
C ALA A 82 -2.49 9.12 12.87
N ASP A 83 -2.30 7.89 12.38
CA ASP A 83 -1.15 7.05 12.74
C ASP A 83 0.18 7.73 12.36
N LEU A 84 0.27 8.30 11.15
CA LEU A 84 1.45 9.02 10.70
C LEU A 84 1.77 10.21 11.62
N TYR A 85 0.78 11.00 12.03
CA TYR A 85 1.02 12.15 12.92
C TYR A 85 1.50 11.71 14.30
N SER A 86 0.84 10.71 14.88
CA SER A 86 1.23 10.19 16.19
C SER A 86 2.67 9.68 16.18
N LEU A 87 3.06 8.96 15.13
CA LEU A 87 4.43 8.45 14.97
C LEU A 87 5.42 9.56 14.68
N TRP A 88 5.02 10.60 13.93
CA TRP A 88 5.84 11.76 13.65
C TRP A 88 6.15 12.56 14.93
N ASP A 89 5.14 12.81 15.74
CA ASP A 89 5.30 13.55 17.01
C ASP A 89 6.17 12.79 18.02
N GLN A 90 6.25 11.45 17.89
CA GLN A 90 7.15 10.59 18.68
C GLN A 90 8.57 10.51 18.10
N GLY A 91 8.80 11.06 16.90
CA GLY A 91 10.08 10.95 16.22
C GLY A 91 10.37 9.58 15.61
N ASN A 92 9.35 8.78 15.31
CA ASN A 92 9.47 7.38 14.89
C ASN A 92 9.27 7.18 13.37
N VAL A 93 9.26 8.25 12.57
CA VAL A 93 9.01 8.18 11.12
C VAL A 93 10.31 8.29 10.32
N VAL A 94 10.39 7.53 9.24
CA VAL A 94 11.37 7.69 8.17
C VAL A 94 10.61 8.04 6.88
N ILE A 95 11.02 9.12 6.23
CA ILE A 95 10.54 9.55 4.91
C ILE A 95 11.66 9.34 3.90
N LEU A 96 11.45 8.42 2.96
CA LEU A 96 12.37 8.21 1.85
C LEU A 96 11.79 8.85 0.59
N MET A 97 12.29 10.02 0.22
CA MET A 97 11.79 10.87 -0.86
C MET A 97 12.62 10.68 -2.12
N ARG A 98 11.98 10.33 -3.23
CA ARG A 98 12.60 10.44 -4.54
C ARG A 98 12.75 11.91 -4.92
N HIS A 99 13.92 12.33 -5.47
CA HIS A 99 14.10 13.69 -5.98
C HIS A 99 13.01 14.08 -7.00
N VAL A 100 12.69 15.34 -7.10
CA VAL A 100 11.74 15.88 -8.09
C VAL A 100 12.29 15.77 -9.52
N GLU A 101 11.49 16.13 -10.52
CA GLU A 101 11.78 15.93 -11.95
C GLU A 101 13.18 16.42 -12.33
N ARG A 102 14.01 15.49 -12.82
CA ARG A 102 15.38 15.78 -13.27
C ARG A 102 15.39 16.33 -14.68
N CYS A 103 16.38 17.20 -14.94
CA CYS A 103 16.48 17.93 -16.19
C CYS A 103 16.83 17.04 -17.38
N ASP A 104 17.85 16.18 -17.24
CA ASP A 104 18.39 15.31 -18.30
C ASP A 104 17.46 14.17 -18.76
N HIS A 105 16.29 14.01 -18.14
CA HIS A 105 15.24 13.07 -18.50
C HIS A 105 13.88 13.74 -18.71
N SER A 106 13.88 15.04 -19.05
CA SER A 106 12.67 15.82 -19.26
C SER A 106 12.81 16.77 -20.44
N THR A 107 11.70 17.12 -21.05
CA THR A 107 11.60 18.21 -22.05
C THR A 107 11.29 19.56 -21.41
N ASN A 108 11.03 19.61 -20.09
CA ASN A 108 10.80 20.86 -19.37
C ASN A 108 12.12 21.63 -19.20
N PRO A 109 12.08 22.96 -19.13
CA PRO A 109 13.27 23.78 -18.95
C PRO A 109 14.04 23.38 -17.69
N CYS A 110 15.36 23.26 -17.83
CA CYS A 110 16.26 23.07 -16.68
C CYS A 110 16.24 24.29 -15.78
N LEU A 111 16.33 24.07 -14.46
CA LEU A 111 16.51 25.16 -13.51
C LEU A 111 17.88 25.83 -13.68
N ALA A 112 18.92 25.01 -13.83
CA ALA A 112 20.30 25.46 -14.06
C ALA A 112 21.09 24.44 -14.89
N GLN A 113 21.82 23.54 -14.26
CA GLN A 113 22.66 22.54 -14.91
C GLN A 113 21.86 21.29 -15.33
N PRO A 114 22.29 20.58 -16.40
CA PRO A 114 21.56 19.41 -16.93
C PRO A 114 21.39 18.25 -15.93
N ASP A 115 22.30 18.08 -14.99
CA ASP A 115 22.29 17.05 -13.94
C ASP A 115 21.40 17.41 -12.74
N GLY A 116 20.82 18.61 -12.76
CA GLY A 116 19.90 19.11 -11.75
C GLY A 116 18.43 18.80 -12.00
N ILE A 117 17.55 19.64 -11.46
CA ILE A 117 16.10 19.55 -11.58
C ILE A 117 15.58 20.53 -12.64
N THR A 118 14.34 20.31 -13.09
CA THR A 118 13.61 21.25 -13.95
C THR A 118 13.00 22.40 -13.15
N VAL A 119 12.63 23.49 -13.83
CA VAL A 119 11.82 24.59 -13.26
C VAL A 119 10.47 24.06 -12.74
N LYS A 120 9.88 23.07 -13.42
CA LYS A 120 8.67 22.40 -12.94
C LYS A 120 8.94 21.62 -11.66
N GLY A 121 10.06 20.89 -11.61
CA GLY A 121 10.51 20.16 -10.41
C GLY A 121 10.69 21.08 -9.22
N GLN A 122 11.32 22.24 -9.40
CA GLN A 122 11.45 23.27 -8.35
C GLN A 122 10.06 23.62 -7.76
N ARG A 123 9.10 23.97 -8.60
CA ARG A 123 7.74 24.35 -8.14
C ARG A 123 7.04 23.22 -7.37
N VAL A 124 7.33 21.97 -7.73
CA VAL A 124 6.83 20.80 -6.98
C VAL A 124 7.50 20.74 -5.60
N ALA A 125 8.83 20.88 -5.54
CA ALA A 125 9.58 20.89 -4.29
C ALA A 125 9.12 22.01 -3.33
N ASP A 126 8.93 23.22 -3.84
CA ASP A 126 8.42 24.37 -3.05
C ASP A 126 7.05 24.07 -2.42
N ARG A 127 6.11 23.46 -3.18
CA ARG A 127 4.80 23.08 -2.64
C ARG A 127 4.88 21.96 -1.60
N MET A 128 5.73 20.96 -1.83
CA MET A 128 6.00 19.92 -0.84
C MET A 128 6.56 20.52 0.45
N GLY A 129 7.48 21.48 0.32
CA GLY A 129 8.05 22.19 1.46
C GLY A 129 7.00 22.91 2.29
N GLN A 130 6.11 23.67 1.65
CA GLN A 130 5.00 24.35 2.33
C GLN A 130 4.14 23.38 3.16
N ALA A 131 3.87 22.18 2.63
CA ALA A 131 3.13 21.15 3.34
C ALA A 131 3.96 20.56 4.49
N LEU A 132 5.20 20.10 4.22
CA LEU A 132 6.05 19.44 5.20
C LEU A 132 6.41 20.33 6.41
N HIS A 133 6.50 21.64 6.20
CA HIS A 133 6.71 22.60 7.31
C HIS A 133 5.57 22.55 8.35
N GLN A 134 4.36 22.14 7.96
CA GLN A 134 3.23 21.98 8.89
C GLN A 134 3.43 20.77 9.84
N LEU A 135 4.23 19.78 9.46
CA LEU A 135 4.60 18.68 10.36
C LEU A 135 5.48 19.16 11.53
N GLY A 136 6.26 20.23 11.32
CA GLY A 136 7.34 20.64 12.22
C GLY A 136 8.60 19.79 11.97
N LEU A 137 9.69 20.47 11.58
CA LEU A 137 10.94 19.79 11.19
C LEU A 137 12.05 19.90 12.25
N THR A 138 11.70 20.32 13.47
CA THR A 138 12.67 20.58 14.54
C THR A 138 13.31 19.28 15.06
N GLN A 139 12.55 18.20 15.07
CA GLN A 139 12.98 16.85 15.46
C GLN A 139 13.12 15.94 14.23
N ALA A 140 13.71 16.48 13.15
CA ALA A 140 13.94 15.71 11.94
C ALA A 140 15.37 15.92 11.42
N ASP A 141 16.11 14.80 11.29
CA ASP A 141 17.38 14.76 10.60
C ASP A 141 17.13 14.64 9.09
N ILE A 142 17.81 15.46 8.30
CA ILE A 142 17.60 15.53 6.86
C ILE A 142 18.91 15.27 6.15
N TYR A 143 18.93 14.21 5.33
CA TYR A 143 20.06 13.85 4.48
C TYR A 143 19.64 13.79 3.02
N ASN A 144 20.57 14.06 2.12
CA ASN A 144 20.39 13.86 0.68
C ASN A 144 21.57 13.11 0.07
N SER A 145 21.36 12.46 -1.07
CA SER A 145 22.46 11.93 -1.86
C SER A 145 23.33 13.09 -2.38
N PRO A 146 24.62 12.86 -2.70
CA PRO A 146 25.52 13.94 -3.14
C PRO A 146 25.23 14.47 -4.55
N LEU A 147 24.20 13.95 -5.23
CA LEU A 147 23.87 14.39 -6.59
C LEU A 147 23.09 15.72 -6.57
N ARG A 148 23.38 16.59 -7.52
CA ARG A 148 22.79 17.93 -7.63
C ARG A 148 21.26 17.93 -7.58
N ARG A 149 20.61 16.99 -8.26
CA ARG A 149 19.13 16.89 -8.27
C ARG A 149 18.52 16.59 -6.90
N THR A 150 19.20 15.85 -6.04
CA THR A 150 18.76 15.59 -4.66
C THR A 150 19.10 16.77 -3.75
N GLU A 151 20.24 17.38 -3.92
CA GLU A 151 20.63 18.63 -3.22
C GLU A 151 19.62 19.75 -3.51
N GLN A 152 19.33 20.01 -4.78
CA GLN A 152 18.34 21.01 -5.17
C GLN A 152 16.93 20.66 -4.65
N THR A 153 16.49 19.41 -4.76
CA THR A 153 15.21 18.97 -4.19
C THR A 153 15.16 19.28 -2.69
N SER A 154 16.18 18.87 -1.95
CA SER A 154 16.30 19.08 -0.52
C SER A 154 16.27 20.57 -0.16
N SER A 155 17.03 21.39 -0.89
CA SER A 155 17.13 22.85 -0.64
C SER A 155 15.77 23.54 -0.82
N PHE A 156 14.99 23.19 -1.85
CA PHE A 156 13.68 23.79 -2.10
C PHE A 156 12.60 23.25 -1.17
N VAL A 157 12.64 21.95 -0.82
CA VAL A 157 11.66 21.36 0.11
C VAL A 157 11.87 21.87 1.54
N PHE A 158 13.10 21.96 2.01
CA PHE A 158 13.38 22.25 3.43
C PHE A 158 13.88 23.67 3.69
N ASN A 159 14.07 24.48 2.64
CA ASN A 159 14.65 25.82 2.71
C ASN A 159 15.97 25.87 3.52
N ARG A 160 16.73 24.78 3.47
CA ARG A 160 18.06 24.65 4.10
C ARG A 160 18.88 23.59 3.37
N ALA A 161 20.19 23.69 3.47
CA ALA A 161 21.08 22.63 3.01
C ALA A 161 20.91 21.40 3.91
N ALA A 162 20.81 20.23 3.29
CA ALA A 162 20.88 18.95 3.99
C ALA A 162 22.30 18.37 3.90
N THR A 163 22.62 17.43 4.79
CA THR A 163 23.93 16.78 4.77
C THR A 163 23.97 15.70 3.71
N ALA A 164 24.93 15.81 2.78
CA ALA A 164 25.13 14.80 1.73
C ALA A 164 25.63 13.48 2.31
N GLN A 165 25.10 12.38 1.83
CA GLN A 165 25.43 11.01 2.26
C GLN A 165 25.61 10.09 1.06
N ASP A 166 26.80 9.49 0.90
CA ASP A 166 27.13 8.64 -0.23
C ASP A 166 26.31 7.35 -0.28
N TRP A 167 25.85 6.84 0.86
CA TRP A 167 25.00 5.66 0.91
C TRP A 167 23.60 5.87 0.32
N LEU A 168 23.18 7.11 0.10
CA LEU A 168 21.92 7.46 -0.56
C LEU A 168 22.00 7.42 -2.11
N ILE A 169 23.15 7.07 -2.67
CA ILE A 169 23.33 6.71 -4.08
C ILE A 169 23.89 5.30 -4.22
N ASN A 170 24.74 4.86 -3.28
CA ASN A 170 25.35 3.53 -3.26
C ASN A 170 24.56 2.59 -2.34
N CYS A 171 23.26 2.46 -2.59
CA CYS A 171 22.30 1.86 -1.66
C CYS A 171 22.03 0.36 -1.88
N HIS A 172 22.66 -0.28 -2.86
CA HIS A 172 22.39 -1.69 -3.18
C HIS A 172 22.77 -2.63 -2.04
N GLY A 173 21.78 -3.37 -1.53
CA GLY A 173 21.96 -4.41 -0.51
C GLY A 173 22.15 -3.91 0.93
N SER A 174 22.28 -2.60 1.15
CA SER A 174 22.56 -2.02 2.47
C SER A 174 21.61 -0.89 2.89
N MET A 175 20.56 -0.67 2.12
CA MET A 175 19.69 0.50 2.34
C MET A 175 19.00 0.46 3.71
N LEU A 176 18.43 -0.68 4.10
CA LEU A 176 17.76 -0.83 5.40
C LEU A 176 18.74 -0.64 6.57
N ASP A 177 19.91 -1.28 6.50
CA ASP A 177 20.93 -1.19 7.55
C ASP A 177 21.41 0.27 7.73
N ASN A 178 21.59 1.00 6.62
CA ASN A 178 21.96 2.40 6.66
C ASN A 178 20.84 3.29 7.22
N VAL A 179 19.58 3.03 6.86
CA VAL A 179 18.43 3.73 7.45
C VAL A 179 18.41 3.53 8.96
N LEU A 180 18.51 2.31 9.44
CA LEU A 180 18.49 1.99 10.87
C LEU A 180 19.69 2.59 11.61
N LYS A 181 20.88 2.56 11.01
CA LYS A 181 22.10 3.15 11.58
C LYS A 181 21.99 4.67 11.77
N HIS A 182 21.29 5.38 10.88
CA HIS A 182 21.19 6.84 10.91
C HIS A 182 19.88 7.32 11.56
N LYS A 183 18.94 6.44 11.84
CA LYS A 183 17.71 6.76 12.57
C LYS A 183 18.00 6.86 14.06
N GLN A 184 17.96 8.09 14.57
CA GLN A 184 18.11 8.35 16.00
C GLN A 184 16.76 8.20 16.73
N ASP A 185 16.80 7.76 17.98
CA ASP A 185 15.59 7.66 18.80
C ASP A 185 14.96 9.03 19.00
N HIS A 186 13.65 9.07 18.92
CA HIS A 186 12.84 10.31 19.03
C HIS A 186 13.18 11.40 18.00
N HIS A 187 13.90 11.07 16.93
CA HIS A 187 14.15 11.95 15.79
C HIS A 187 13.61 11.31 14.52
N ASN A 188 12.79 12.03 13.77
CA ASN A 188 12.38 11.60 12.44
C ASN A 188 13.58 11.67 11.48
N LEU A 189 13.54 10.85 10.44
CA LEU A 189 14.60 10.81 9.45
C LEU A 189 14.02 11.08 8.06
N ILE A 190 14.54 12.09 7.36
CA ILE A 190 14.14 12.41 5.98
C ILE A 190 15.33 12.21 5.06
N LEU A 191 15.13 11.42 4.03
CA LEU A 191 16.17 11.01 3.09
C LEU A 191 15.74 11.36 1.67
N VAL A 192 16.47 12.30 1.02
CA VAL A 192 16.23 12.66 -0.39
C VAL A 192 17.18 11.86 -1.28
N THR A 193 16.62 10.97 -2.11
CA THR A 193 17.38 9.97 -2.85
C THR A 193 16.78 9.69 -4.24
N HIS A 194 16.97 8.49 -4.75
CA HIS A 194 16.66 8.03 -6.10
C HIS A 194 15.69 6.85 -6.08
N SER A 195 15.01 6.57 -7.20
CA SER A 195 14.11 5.43 -7.34
C SER A 195 14.76 4.10 -7.00
N GLU A 196 16.03 3.93 -7.36
CA GLU A 196 16.80 2.71 -7.14
C GLU A 196 16.97 2.43 -5.63
N CYS A 197 17.20 3.46 -4.83
CA CYS A 197 17.35 3.32 -3.37
C CYS A 197 16.00 3.08 -2.68
N VAL A 198 14.93 3.69 -3.19
CA VAL A 198 13.57 3.36 -2.73
C VAL A 198 13.28 1.89 -2.98
N SER A 199 13.49 1.41 -4.21
CA SER A 199 13.30 0.01 -4.57
C SER A 199 14.21 -0.95 -3.79
N ALA A 200 15.44 -0.54 -3.48
CA ALA A 200 16.35 -1.33 -2.64
C ALA A 200 15.80 -1.48 -1.21
N LEU A 201 15.23 -0.42 -0.64
CA LEU A 201 14.60 -0.48 0.69
C LEU A 201 13.33 -1.34 0.68
N GLU A 202 12.44 -1.16 -0.30
CA GLU A 202 11.24 -1.97 -0.47
C GLU A 202 11.58 -3.48 -0.55
N LYS A 203 12.62 -3.81 -1.31
CA LYS A 203 13.14 -5.18 -1.43
C LYS A 203 13.66 -5.71 -0.09
N SER A 204 14.43 -4.91 0.66
CA SER A 204 14.98 -5.31 1.97
C SER A 204 13.86 -5.54 2.99
N LEU A 205 12.75 -4.80 2.87
CA LEU A 205 11.57 -4.93 3.73
C LEU A 205 10.59 -6.00 3.23
N ASN A 206 10.91 -6.72 2.14
CA ASN A 206 10.03 -7.70 1.51
C ASN A 206 8.63 -7.15 1.22
N VAL A 207 8.55 -5.91 0.71
CA VAL A 207 7.27 -5.28 0.38
C VAL A 207 6.56 -6.12 -0.68
N PRO A 208 5.33 -6.61 -0.44
CA PRO A 208 4.68 -7.57 -1.33
C PRO A 208 4.32 -7.00 -2.71
N SER A 209 4.05 -5.72 -2.76
CA SER A 209 3.67 -5.00 -3.98
C SER A 209 4.40 -3.65 -4.01
N PRO A 210 5.68 -3.63 -4.38
CA PRO A 210 6.46 -2.41 -4.45
C PRO A 210 5.87 -1.46 -5.52
N VAL A 211 5.94 -0.16 -5.26
CA VAL A 211 5.43 0.89 -6.15
C VAL A 211 6.60 1.62 -6.79
N SER A 212 6.58 1.75 -8.11
CA SER A 212 7.52 2.67 -8.78
C SER A 212 7.10 4.10 -8.48
N LEU A 213 7.71 4.70 -7.48
CA LEU A 213 7.41 6.06 -7.05
C LEU A 213 7.76 7.08 -8.13
N ASP A 214 6.83 7.99 -8.41
CA ASP A 214 7.04 9.13 -9.30
C ASP A 214 8.02 10.16 -8.70
N TYR A 215 8.44 11.14 -9.49
CA TYR A 215 9.30 12.23 -9.04
C TYR A 215 8.67 12.99 -7.86
N GLY A 216 9.42 13.11 -6.77
CA GLY A 216 9.00 13.76 -5.53
C GLY A 216 8.10 12.90 -4.63
N ALA A 217 7.67 11.73 -5.07
CA ALA A 217 6.92 10.82 -4.20
C ALA A 217 7.80 10.27 -3.07
N SER A 218 7.17 9.91 -1.98
CA SER A 218 7.84 9.50 -0.74
C SER A 218 7.31 8.19 -0.22
N LEU A 219 8.19 7.25 0.10
CA LEU A 219 7.90 6.06 0.90
C LEU A 219 7.95 6.43 2.38
N ILE A 220 6.94 6.01 3.13
CA ILE A 220 6.81 6.34 4.56
C ILE A 220 6.93 5.06 5.38
N LEU A 221 7.82 5.09 6.35
CA LEU A 221 8.08 3.98 7.27
C LEU A 221 7.91 4.45 8.71
N SER A 222 7.62 3.53 9.61
CA SER A 222 7.87 3.70 11.04
C SER A 222 8.98 2.77 11.50
N VAL A 223 9.76 3.23 12.47
CA VAL A 223 10.78 2.45 13.18
C VAL A 223 10.42 2.47 14.65
N ASN A 224 10.26 1.29 15.23
CA ASN A 224 10.01 1.16 16.66
C ASN A 224 11.33 1.40 17.43
N PRO A 225 11.39 2.32 18.40
CA PRO A 225 12.62 2.59 19.14
C PRO A 225 13.08 1.44 20.04
N ASP A 226 12.17 0.56 20.51
CA ASP A 226 12.49 -0.50 21.45
C ASP A 226 13.21 -1.69 20.81
N ASP A 227 12.81 -2.08 19.59
CA ASP A 227 13.32 -3.28 18.92
C ASP A 227 13.83 -3.03 17.49
N HIS A 228 13.82 -1.76 17.05
CA HIS A 228 14.17 -1.32 15.70
C HIS A 228 13.39 -2.02 14.58
N SER A 229 12.25 -2.62 14.89
CA SER A 229 11.37 -3.18 13.87
C SER A 229 10.82 -2.08 12.96
N THR A 230 10.74 -2.38 11.67
CA THR A 230 10.29 -1.43 10.66
C THR A 230 8.95 -1.84 10.07
N ARG A 231 8.08 -0.86 9.85
CA ARG A 231 6.79 -1.06 9.21
C ARG A 231 6.59 -0.04 8.10
N VAL A 232 6.29 -0.48 6.88
CA VAL A 232 5.86 0.39 5.79
C VAL A 232 4.45 0.88 6.09
N LEU A 233 4.28 2.20 6.18
CA LEU A 233 2.98 2.84 6.36
C LEU A 233 2.27 3.03 5.02
N GLY A 234 3.03 3.33 3.97
CA GLY A 234 2.55 3.57 2.63
C GLY A 234 3.43 4.54 1.87
N PHE A 235 2.87 5.16 0.86
CA PHE A 235 3.53 6.22 0.10
C PHE A 235 2.65 7.48 0.01
N ILE A 236 3.26 8.60 -0.35
CA ILE A 236 2.59 9.88 -0.61
C ILE A 236 3.16 10.45 -1.90
N ASP A 237 2.31 10.75 -2.88
CA ASP A 237 2.72 11.47 -4.08
C ASP A 237 3.10 12.92 -3.77
N ALA A 238 4.01 13.48 -4.57
CA ALA A 238 4.51 14.85 -4.38
C ALA A 238 3.40 15.92 -4.27
N ARG A 239 2.30 15.74 -5.01
CA ARG A 239 1.14 16.65 -5.04
C ARG A 239 0.18 16.48 -3.88
N ASP A 240 0.24 15.36 -3.18
CA ASP A 240 -0.77 14.95 -2.22
C ASP A 240 -0.36 15.21 -0.76
N TRP A 241 0.85 15.70 -0.50
CA TRP A 241 1.30 16.11 0.83
C TRP A 241 0.32 17.09 1.50
N GLY A 242 -0.21 18.06 0.74
CA GLY A 242 -1.19 19.02 1.27
C GLY A 242 -2.50 18.37 1.71
N LYS A 243 -2.96 17.32 0.99
CA LYS A 243 -4.17 16.56 1.39
C LYS A 243 -3.93 15.77 2.67
N VAL A 244 -2.81 15.06 2.72
CA VAL A 244 -2.44 14.27 3.91
C VAL A 244 -2.37 15.19 5.12
N LEU A 245 -1.76 16.36 5.02
CA LEU A 245 -1.52 17.27 6.14
C LEU A 245 -2.71 18.20 6.49
N ALA A 246 -3.69 18.35 5.61
CA ALA A 246 -4.89 19.14 5.89
C ALA A 246 -5.72 18.62 7.09
N HIS A 247 -5.47 17.41 7.53
CA HIS A 247 -6.18 16.75 8.64
C HIS A 247 -5.39 16.74 9.96
N LYS A 248 -4.26 17.43 10.01
CA LYS A 248 -3.53 17.70 11.27
C LYS A 248 -4.16 18.90 11.97
N ALA A 249 -5.39 18.75 12.44
CA ALA A 249 -6.09 19.78 13.25
C ALA A 249 -6.19 19.35 14.71
#